data_434ef0c979175591f9203a29d6f35f27
#
_entry.id   434ef0c979175591f9203a29d6f35f27
#
_cell.length_a   1.000
_cell.length_b   1.000
_cell.length_c   1.000
_cell.angle_alpha   90.00
_cell.angle_beta   90.00
_cell.angle_gamma   90.00
#
_symmetry.space_group_name_H-M   'P 1'
#
loop_
_entity.id
_entity.type
_entity.pdbx_description
1 polymer ?
#
loop_
_entity_poly.entity_id
_entity_poly.type
_entity_poly.pdbx_seq_one_letter_code
_entity_poly.pdbx_strand_id
1 'polypeptide(L)'
;MQSLKLAAPFLLLGFVAGAANAQIEVQLKFSRLQYIAYEPLLASVTITNRAGRDIDLHDDGSERWFGFEITGRGGQSVPADSSQKMEPLHIETGQTVTQKINLANLYPIQDFGNYHVRAHVYFSDLGRYFYSQTKVVEVTDARPIWKQSVGIPADSGVDGDSRTYSLLTNRFADHTSLYVRVEDEHRNTVYTTYSLGHVIAFDEPHAEIDRENKLHVLHCSAPRAWSYAIIGLNGQLLSHSTVLETKSRPHFMRNANGEVAVVGGVTESAAAQAVRNAVPKLSTRPSEKPRGD
;
A
#
# COMPACT_ATOMS: atom_id res chain seq x y z
N MET A 1 -63.56 -27.81 -55.52
CA MET A 1 -62.12 -27.45 -55.52
C MET A 1 -61.77 -26.97 -54.11
N GLN A 2 -61.29 -27.93 -53.29
CA GLN A 2 -60.87 -27.64 -51.89
C GLN A 2 -59.36 -27.42 -51.90
N SER A 3 -58.91 -26.27 -51.46
CA SER A 3 -57.50 -25.93 -51.29
C SER A 3 -56.99 -26.34 -49.89
N LEU A 4 -56.12 -27.31 -49.87
CA LEU A 4 -55.42 -27.84 -48.68
C LEU A 4 -54.33 -26.88 -48.29
N LYS A 5 -54.46 -26.21 -47.12
CA LYS A 5 -53.38 -25.37 -46.54
C LYS A 5 -52.44 -26.27 -45.73
N LEU A 6 -51.23 -26.42 -46.22
CA LEU A 6 -50.12 -27.09 -45.53
C LEU A 6 -49.55 -26.12 -44.50
N ALA A 7 -49.67 -26.42 -43.22
CA ALA A 7 -49.02 -25.70 -42.14
C ALA A 7 -47.68 -26.36 -41.81
N ALA A 8 -46.56 -25.65 -42.03
CA ALA A 8 -45.23 -26.11 -41.65
C ALA A 8 -44.96 -25.78 -40.16
N PRO A 9 -44.48 -26.72 -39.34
CA PRO A 9 -44.08 -26.40 -37.99
C PRO A 9 -42.70 -25.73 -38.00
N PHE A 10 -42.63 -24.52 -37.48
CA PHE A 10 -41.38 -23.81 -37.21
C PHE A 10 -40.74 -24.39 -35.97
N LEU A 11 -39.66 -25.16 -36.14
CA LEU A 11 -38.86 -25.72 -35.06
C LEU A 11 -37.96 -24.64 -34.52
N LEU A 12 -38.32 -24.00 -33.37
CA LEU A 12 -37.50 -23.03 -32.66
C LEU A 12 -36.36 -23.79 -31.94
N LEU A 13 -35.17 -23.85 -32.56
CA LEU A 13 -33.95 -24.30 -31.89
C LEU A 13 -33.52 -23.20 -30.89
N GLY A 14 -33.86 -23.37 -29.62
CA GLY A 14 -33.35 -22.56 -28.55
C GLY A 14 -31.84 -22.80 -28.36
N PHE A 15 -31.03 -21.87 -28.77
CA PHE A 15 -29.61 -21.79 -28.39
C PHE A 15 -29.57 -21.53 -26.89
N VAL A 16 -29.38 -22.56 -26.07
CA VAL A 16 -28.95 -22.43 -24.70
C VAL A 16 -27.47 -22.01 -24.78
N ALA A 17 -27.19 -20.70 -24.74
CA ALA A 17 -25.86 -20.20 -24.48
C ALA A 17 -25.47 -20.63 -23.06
N GLY A 18 -24.82 -21.80 -22.93
CA GLY A 18 -24.21 -22.20 -21.68
C GLY A 18 -23.23 -21.13 -21.26
N ALA A 19 -23.54 -20.43 -20.17
CA ALA A 19 -22.56 -19.56 -19.51
C ALA A 19 -21.35 -20.44 -19.19
N ALA A 20 -20.25 -20.24 -19.92
CA ALA A 20 -18.99 -20.89 -19.60
C ALA A 20 -18.56 -20.36 -18.23
N ASN A 21 -18.96 -21.06 -17.16
CA ASN A 21 -18.49 -20.76 -15.81
C ASN A 21 -16.96 -20.92 -15.84
N ALA A 22 -16.26 -19.82 -15.66
CA ALA A 22 -14.80 -19.85 -15.51
C ALA A 22 -14.49 -20.75 -14.32
N GLN A 23 -13.70 -21.81 -14.53
CA GLN A 23 -13.32 -22.76 -13.47
C GLN A 23 -12.46 -22.10 -12.39
N ILE A 24 -11.71 -21.04 -12.76
CA ILE A 24 -10.94 -20.20 -11.87
C ILE A 24 -11.34 -18.75 -12.12
N GLU A 25 -11.77 -18.06 -11.10
CA GLU A 25 -12.07 -16.65 -11.16
C GLU A 25 -10.89 -15.86 -10.56
N VAL A 26 -10.34 -14.91 -11.31
CA VAL A 26 -9.24 -14.06 -10.89
C VAL A 26 -9.71 -12.61 -10.83
N GLN A 27 -9.57 -11.99 -9.67
CA GLN A 27 -9.89 -10.58 -9.46
C GLN A 27 -8.64 -9.80 -9.04
N LEU A 28 -8.44 -8.62 -9.63
CA LEU A 28 -7.36 -7.70 -9.29
C LEU A 28 -7.93 -6.42 -8.70
N LYS A 29 -7.39 -5.98 -7.56
CA LYS A 29 -7.74 -4.73 -6.90
C LYS A 29 -6.48 -3.98 -6.46
N PHE A 30 -6.54 -2.66 -6.53
CA PHE A 30 -5.59 -1.73 -5.93
C PHE A 30 -6.30 -0.90 -4.87
N SER A 31 -5.59 -0.48 -3.84
CA SER A 31 -6.15 0.40 -2.79
C SER A 31 -6.52 1.78 -3.32
N ARG A 32 -5.82 2.23 -4.37
CA ARG A 32 -6.03 3.49 -5.11
C ARG A 32 -5.56 3.31 -6.54
N LEU A 33 -5.85 4.28 -7.42
CA LEU A 33 -5.48 4.20 -8.83
C LEU A 33 -4.36 5.17 -9.21
N GLN A 34 -3.94 6.06 -8.29
CA GLN A 34 -2.84 7.00 -8.50
C GLN A 34 -1.75 6.77 -7.47
N TYR A 35 -0.51 6.69 -7.92
CA TYR A 35 0.70 6.47 -7.15
C TYR A 35 1.77 7.47 -7.54
N ILE A 36 2.69 7.79 -6.65
CA ILE A 36 3.89 8.52 -7.03
C ILE A 36 5.00 7.54 -7.40
N ALA A 37 5.91 7.97 -8.27
CA ALA A 37 7.03 7.13 -8.68
C ALA A 37 7.85 6.61 -7.48
N TYR A 38 8.30 5.36 -7.55
CA TYR A 38 9.03 4.62 -6.51
C TYR A 38 8.22 4.28 -5.25
N GLU A 39 6.94 4.55 -5.23
CA GLU A 39 6.07 4.16 -4.13
C GLU A 39 5.67 2.69 -4.25
N PRO A 40 5.49 1.94 -3.12
CA PRO A 40 4.96 0.59 -3.16
C PRO A 40 3.59 0.52 -3.87
N LEU A 41 3.51 -0.27 -4.94
CA LEU A 41 2.30 -0.46 -5.73
C LEU A 41 1.68 -1.81 -5.35
N LEU A 42 0.84 -1.80 -4.30
CA LEU A 42 0.27 -3.00 -3.71
C LEU A 42 -0.95 -3.47 -4.49
N ALA A 43 -0.80 -4.60 -5.17
CA ALA A 43 -1.88 -5.34 -5.83
C ALA A 43 -2.46 -6.40 -4.88
N SER A 44 -3.79 -6.49 -4.80
CA SER A 44 -4.51 -7.58 -4.15
C SER A 44 -5.13 -8.44 -5.24
N VAL A 45 -4.66 -9.68 -5.38
CA VAL A 45 -5.21 -10.66 -6.34
C VAL A 45 -6.00 -11.70 -5.57
N THR A 46 -7.27 -11.82 -5.89
CA THR A 46 -8.18 -12.80 -5.31
C THR A 46 -8.47 -13.89 -6.33
N ILE A 47 -8.21 -15.13 -5.96
CA ILE A 47 -8.39 -16.33 -6.78
C ILE A 47 -9.49 -17.16 -6.13
N THR A 48 -10.56 -17.47 -6.88
CA THR A 48 -11.66 -18.31 -6.43
C THR A 48 -11.71 -19.56 -7.25
N ASN A 49 -11.65 -20.72 -6.59
CA ASN A 49 -11.81 -22.00 -7.23
C ASN A 49 -13.30 -22.31 -7.48
N ARG A 50 -13.71 -22.33 -8.75
CA ARG A 50 -15.06 -22.70 -9.19
C ARG A 50 -15.06 -23.97 -10.03
N ALA A 51 -13.99 -24.77 -9.95
CA ALA A 51 -13.81 -25.96 -10.78
C ALA A 51 -14.70 -27.15 -10.36
N GLY A 52 -15.35 -27.08 -9.20
CA GLY A 52 -16.11 -28.19 -8.61
C GLY A 52 -15.23 -29.31 -8.02
N ARG A 53 -13.93 -29.11 -7.97
CA ARG A 53 -12.91 -29.98 -7.35
C ARG A 53 -11.77 -29.12 -6.81
N ASP A 54 -10.97 -29.70 -5.95
CA ASP A 54 -9.76 -29.06 -5.46
C ASP A 54 -8.76 -28.85 -6.61
N ILE A 55 -7.97 -27.77 -6.55
CA ILE A 55 -6.96 -27.43 -7.54
C ILE A 55 -5.62 -27.15 -6.89
N ASP A 56 -4.56 -27.57 -7.59
CA ASP A 56 -3.18 -27.26 -7.24
C ASP A 56 -2.60 -26.35 -8.32
N LEU A 57 -2.16 -25.16 -7.90
CA LEU A 57 -1.53 -24.17 -8.76
C LEU A 57 -0.02 -24.23 -8.54
N HIS A 58 0.73 -24.58 -9.57
CA HIS A 58 2.19 -24.69 -9.54
C HIS A 58 2.78 -24.39 -10.91
N ASP A 59 4.06 -24.03 -10.93
CA ASP A 59 4.79 -23.86 -12.18
C ASP A 59 4.86 -25.18 -12.96
N ASP A 60 4.66 -25.11 -14.28
CA ASP A 60 4.72 -26.27 -15.17
C ASP A 60 5.64 -25.97 -16.35
N GLY A 61 6.81 -26.58 -16.35
CA GLY A 61 7.85 -26.36 -17.37
C GLY A 61 8.29 -24.88 -17.41
N SER A 62 8.00 -24.21 -18.52
CA SER A 62 8.29 -22.79 -18.71
C SER A 62 7.18 -21.86 -18.23
N GLU A 63 5.97 -22.44 -17.96
CA GLU A 63 4.82 -21.68 -17.59
C GLU A 63 4.79 -21.38 -16.09
N ARG A 64 4.65 -20.11 -15.75
CA ARG A 64 4.48 -19.66 -14.37
C ARG A 64 3.01 -19.69 -14.01
N TRP A 65 2.69 -20.34 -12.89
CA TRP A 65 1.30 -20.45 -12.47
C TRP A 65 0.67 -19.10 -12.10
N PHE A 66 1.49 -18.11 -11.72
CA PHE A 66 1.02 -16.79 -11.32
C PHE A 66 1.91 -15.68 -11.89
N GLY A 67 1.28 -14.57 -12.30
CA GLY A 67 2.00 -13.40 -12.79
C GLY A 67 1.10 -12.24 -13.16
N PHE A 68 1.72 -11.21 -13.74
CA PHE A 68 1.04 -10.04 -14.23
C PHE A 68 1.46 -9.75 -15.66
N GLU A 69 0.50 -9.27 -16.44
CA GLU A 69 0.76 -8.59 -17.70
C GLU A 69 0.60 -7.10 -17.45
N ILE A 70 1.66 -6.35 -17.70
CA ILE A 70 1.71 -4.91 -17.49
C ILE A 70 2.11 -4.26 -18.82
N THR A 71 1.31 -3.27 -19.25
CA THR A 71 1.65 -2.42 -20.38
C THR A 71 1.69 -0.98 -19.94
N GLY A 72 2.78 -0.29 -20.26
CA GLY A 72 3.00 1.11 -19.96
C GLY A 72 2.55 2.03 -21.09
N ARG A 73 3.11 3.23 -21.10
CA ARG A 73 2.83 4.26 -22.08
C ARG A 73 3.10 3.75 -23.51
N GLY A 74 2.15 4.01 -24.42
CA GLY A 74 2.27 3.57 -25.83
C GLY A 74 2.02 2.08 -26.04
N GLY A 75 1.51 1.34 -25.05
CA GLY A 75 1.21 -0.09 -25.18
C GLY A 75 2.44 -1.00 -25.09
N GLN A 76 3.59 -0.48 -24.67
CA GLN A 76 4.79 -1.28 -24.47
C GLN A 76 4.64 -2.22 -23.28
N SER A 77 5.03 -3.48 -23.44
CA SER A 77 5.08 -4.46 -22.35
C SER A 77 6.18 -4.07 -21.36
N VAL A 78 5.86 -4.14 -20.07
CA VAL A 78 6.79 -3.96 -18.97
C VAL A 78 7.17 -5.36 -18.46
N PRO A 79 8.37 -5.88 -18.78
CA PRO A 79 8.79 -7.20 -18.32
C PRO A 79 9.07 -7.16 -16.82
N ALA A 80 8.97 -8.30 -16.16
CA ALA A 80 9.37 -8.45 -14.78
C ALA A 80 10.90 -8.36 -14.65
N ASP A 81 11.39 -7.61 -13.65
CA ASP A 81 12.83 -7.51 -13.35
C ASP A 81 13.37 -8.77 -12.69
N SER A 82 12.54 -9.49 -11.97
CA SER A 82 12.92 -10.67 -11.22
C SER A 82 12.10 -11.88 -11.63
N SER A 83 12.75 -13.06 -11.65
CA SER A 83 12.10 -14.35 -11.81
C SER A 83 11.54 -14.88 -10.48
N GLN A 84 10.92 -14.03 -9.67
CA GLN A 84 10.38 -14.48 -8.39
C GLN A 84 9.39 -15.63 -8.63
N LYS A 85 9.70 -16.78 -8.07
CA LYS A 85 8.80 -17.93 -8.05
C LYS A 85 7.80 -17.73 -6.92
N MET A 86 6.54 -17.93 -7.25
CA MET A 86 5.51 -18.01 -6.23
C MET A 86 5.42 -19.46 -5.73
N GLU A 87 5.23 -19.62 -4.43
CA GLU A 87 5.02 -20.93 -3.84
C GLU A 87 3.76 -21.58 -4.43
N PRO A 88 3.75 -22.89 -4.63
CA PRO A 88 2.57 -23.62 -5.05
C PRO A 88 1.39 -23.34 -4.11
N LEU A 89 0.19 -23.28 -4.68
CA LEU A 89 -1.03 -22.94 -3.93
C LEU A 89 -2.11 -23.98 -4.13
N HIS A 90 -2.51 -24.63 -3.05
CA HIS A 90 -3.68 -25.53 -3.01
C HIS A 90 -4.93 -24.71 -2.68
N ILE A 91 -6.03 -24.91 -3.43
CA ILE A 91 -7.30 -24.20 -3.21
C ILE A 91 -8.44 -25.24 -3.27
N GLU A 92 -9.11 -25.44 -2.15
CA GLU A 92 -10.27 -26.33 -2.05
C GLU A 92 -11.44 -25.85 -2.93
N THR A 93 -12.34 -26.75 -3.24
CA THR A 93 -13.56 -26.45 -4.02
C THR A 93 -14.35 -25.31 -3.38
N GLY A 94 -14.59 -24.22 -4.14
CA GLY A 94 -15.34 -23.06 -3.70
C GLY A 94 -14.54 -22.10 -2.83
N GLN A 95 -13.32 -22.43 -2.43
CA GLN A 95 -12.44 -21.59 -1.61
C GLN A 95 -11.96 -20.37 -2.40
N THR A 96 -11.71 -19.29 -1.66
CA THR A 96 -11.16 -18.04 -2.17
C THR A 96 -9.89 -17.69 -1.40
N VAL A 97 -8.81 -17.42 -2.11
CA VAL A 97 -7.50 -17.00 -1.56
C VAL A 97 -7.13 -15.61 -2.08
N THR A 98 -6.58 -14.77 -1.23
CA THR A 98 -6.11 -13.42 -1.63
C THR A 98 -4.61 -13.30 -1.37
N GLN A 99 -3.86 -12.92 -2.41
CA GLN A 99 -2.43 -12.63 -2.40
C GLN A 99 -2.23 -11.11 -2.48
N LYS A 100 -1.35 -10.56 -1.63
CA LYS A 100 -0.93 -9.15 -1.68
C LYS A 100 0.50 -9.07 -2.19
N ILE A 101 0.70 -8.35 -3.27
CA ILE A 101 1.99 -8.30 -3.98
C ILE A 101 2.36 -6.84 -4.25
N ASN A 102 3.60 -6.46 -3.95
CA ASN A 102 4.13 -5.17 -4.34
C ASN A 102 4.71 -5.26 -5.75
N LEU A 103 4.01 -4.71 -6.74
CA LEU A 103 4.44 -4.75 -8.13
C LEU A 103 5.73 -3.97 -8.38
N ALA A 104 5.99 -2.90 -7.62
CA ALA A 104 7.21 -2.11 -7.76
C ALA A 104 8.50 -2.89 -7.43
N ASN A 105 8.39 -4.02 -6.72
CA ASN A 105 9.52 -4.92 -6.45
C ASN A 105 9.80 -5.92 -7.59
N LEU A 106 8.85 -6.07 -8.51
CA LEU A 106 8.88 -7.09 -9.56
C LEU A 106 8.98 -6.51 -10.95
N TYR A 107 8.55 -5.26 -11.12
CA TYR A 107 8.44 -4.59 -12.41
C TYR A 107 9.01 -3.18 -12.32
N PRO A 108 9.73 -2.69 -13.34
CA PRO A 108 10.28 -1.33 -13.38
C PRO A 108 9.17 -0.29 -13.66
N ILE A 109 8.24 -0.14 -12.73
CA ILE A 109 7.12 0.80 -12.81
C ILE A 109 7.55 2.13 -12.17
N GLN A 110 8.41 2.88 -12.85
CA GLN A 110 9.00 4.12 -12.34
C GLN A 110 8.69 5.33 -13.22
N ASP A 111 8.43 5.09 -14.51
CA ASP A 111 8.11 6.14 -15.46
C ASP A 111 6.70 6.69 -15.26
N PHE A 112 6.55 7.99 -15.50
CA PHE A 112 5.25 8.65 -15.35
C PHE A 112 4.29 8.23 -16.48
N GLY A 113 3.07 7.95 -16.11
CA GLY A 113 1.99 7.62 -17.04
C GLY A 113 1.04 6.55 -16.54
N ASN A 114 0.19 6.11 -17.44
CA ASN A 114 -0.80 5.08 -17.16
C ASN A 114 -0.24 3.69 -17.47
N TYR A 115 -0.41 2.79 -16.51
CA TYR A 115 -0.09 1.38 -16.64
C TYR A 115 -1.38 0.56 -16.61
N HIS A 116 -1.53 -0.31 -17.62
CA HIS A 116 -2.62 -1.27 -17.68
C HIS A 116 -2.11 -2.58 -17.09
N VAL A 117 -2.72 -3.01 -16.01
CA VAL A 117 -2.30 -4.17 -15.24
C VAL A 117 -3.41 -5.20 -15.22
N ARG A 118 -3.09 -6.45 -15.55
CA ARG A 118 -3.95 -7.61 -15.30
C ARG A 118 -3.16 -8.74 -14.67
N ALA A 119 -3.75 -9.42 -13.71
CA ALA A 119 -3.19 -10.62 -13.13
C ALA A 119 -3.60 -11.83 -13.95
N HIS A 120 -2.75 -12.85 -13.97
CA HIS A 120 -3.05 -14.14 -14.59
C HIS A 120 -2.69 -15.30 -13.68
N VAL A 121 -3.43 -16.39 -13.83
CA VAL A 121 -3.22 -17.68 -13.19
C VAL A 121 -3.20 -18.74 -14.27
N TYR A 122 -2.10 -19.49 -14.38
CA TYR A 122 -1.99 -20.66 -15.24
C TYR A 122 -2.45 -21.89 -14.46
N PHE A 123 -3.33 -22.66 -15.05
CA PHE A 123 -3.79 -23.93 -14.49
C PHE A 123 -3.33 -25.08 -15.38
N SER A 124 -2.33 -25.80 -14.90
CA SER A 124 -1.63 -26.87 -15.65
C SER A 124 -2.55 -27.98 -16.13
N ASP A 125 -3.52 -28.42 -15.32
CA ASP A 125 -4.48 -29.47 -15.68
C ASP A 125 -5.30 -29.15 -16.94
N LEU A 126 -5.50 -27.86 -17.22
CA LEU A 126 -6.22 -27.39 -18.40
C LEU A 126 -5.31 -26.78 -19.46
N GLY A 127 -4.03 -26.61 -19.17
CA GLY A 127 -3.05 -26.00 -20.07
C GLY A 127 -3.42 -24.57 -20.49
N ARG A 128 -4.04 -23.78 -19.62
CA ARG A 128 -4.51 -22.44 -19.98
C ARG A 128 -4.43 -21.43 -18.86
N TYR A 129 -4.40 -20.14 -19.26
CA TYR A 129 -4.43 -18.97 -18.37
C TYR A 129 -5.84 -18.48 -18.09
N PHE A 130 -6.07 -18.03 -16.85
CA PHE A 130 -7.22 -17.27 -16.40
C PHE A 130 -6.77 -15.87 -16.02
N TYR A 131 -7.48 -14.85 -16.49
CA TYR A 131 -7.08 -13.48 -16.35
C TYR A 131 -8.07 -12.68 -15.51
N SER A 132 -7.57 -11.72 -14.75
CA SER A 132 -8.41 -10.68 -14.17
C SER A 132 -8.86 -9.68 -15.22
N GLN A 133 -9.82 -8.83 -14.86
CA GLN A 133 -10.05 -7.60 -15.60
C GLN A 133 -8.83 -6.70 -15.52
N THR A 134 -8.52 -6.00 -16.60
CA THR A 134 -7.45 -5.00 -16.63
C THR A 134 -7.82 -3.82 -15.74
N LYS A 135 -6.87 -3.39 -14.91
CA LYS A 135 -6.93 -2.17 -14.12
C LYS A 135 -5.94 -1.15 -14.66
N VAL A 136 -6.31 0.12 -14.64
CA VAL A 136 -5.41 1.21 -14.98
C VAL A 136 -4.95 1.86 -13.70
N VAL A 137 -3.63 1.96 -13.52
CA VAL A 137 -3.00 2.72 -12.45
C VAL A 137 -2.14 3.82 -13.06
N GLU A 138 -2.20 4.99 -12.48
CA GLU A 138 -1.41 6.14 -12.89
C GLU A 138 -0.20 6.29 -11.96
N VAL A 139 0.99 6.41 -12.55
CA VAL A 139 2.21 6.80 -11.85
C VAL A 139 2.50 8.24 -12.19
N THR A 140 2.60 9.09 -11.19
CA THR A 140 2.81 10.53 -11.33
C THR A 140 4.01 10.99 -10.51
N ASP A 141 4.45 12.22 -10.75
CA ASP A 141 5.44 12.85 -9.90
C ASP A 141 4.76 13.53 -8.70
N ALA A 142 5.55 13.79 -7.68
CA ALA A 142 5.14 14.54 -6.50
C ALA A 142 5.98 15.81 -6.38
N ARG A 143 5.34 16.89 -5.93
CA ARG A 143 6.03 18.17 -5.77
C ARG A 143 6.96 18.14 -4.56
N PRO A 144 8.30 18.36 -4.76
CA PRO A 144 9.22 18.51 -3.64
C PRO A 144 8.94 19.84 -2.90
N ILE A 145 8.91 19.76 -1.57
CA ILE A 145 8.72 20.92 -0.69
C ILE A 145 9.95 21.15 0.22
N TRP A 146 10.74 20.12 0.46
CA TRP A 146 11.96 20.18 1.24
C TRP A 146 12.92 19.09 0.77
N LYS A 147 14.24 19.40 0.82
CA LYS A 147 15.29 18.46 0.43
C LYS A 147 16.57 18.77 1.18
N GLN A 148 17.25 17.74 1.69
CA GLN A 148 18.56 17.86 2.34
C GLN A 148 19.38 16.60 2.16
N SER A 149 20.67 16.77 1.85
CA SER A 149 21.64 15.70 1.76
C SER A 149 22.51 15.65 3.01
N VAL A 150 22.88 14.44 3.42
CA VAL A 150 23.77 14.15 4.54
C VAL A 150 24.86 13.18 4.12
N GLY A 151 26.06 13.33 4.66
CA GLY A 151 27.12 12.35 4.52
C GLY A 151 26.83 11.09 5.35
N ILE A 152 27.20 9.92 4.84
CA ILE A 152 27.09 8.65 5.58
C ILE A 152 28.41 8.43 6.34
N PRO A 153 28.37 8.23 7.67
CA PRO A 153 29.54 7.86 8.43
C PRO A 153 30.10 6.50 7.97
N ALA A 154 31.43 6.41 7.82
CA ALA A 154 32.07 5.19 7.31
C ALA A 154 31.84 3.95 8.20
N ASP A 155 31.54 4.15 9.46
CA ASP A 155 31.26 3.10 10.47
C ASP A 155 29.77 2.78 10.64
N SER A 156 28.89 3.42 9.87
CA SER A 156 27.44 3.24 9.99
C SER A 156 26.92 1.89 9.53
N GLY A 157 27.74 1.12 8.78
CA GLY A 157 27.30 -0.12 8.12
C GLY A 157 26.30 0.10 6.98
N VAL A 158 26.09 1.34 6.57
CA VAL A 158 25.20 1.75 5.47
C VAL A 158 26.03 1.98 4.22
N ASP A 159 25.64 1.40 3.10
CA ASP A 159 26.36 1.54 1.83
C ASP A 159 26.14 2.93 1.20
N GLY A 160 27.20 3.47 0.60
CA GLY A 160 27.21 4.77 -0.07
C GLY A 160 27.86 5.89 0.73
N ASP A 161 28.06 7.04 0.08
CA ASP A 161 28.76 8.20 0.65
C ASP A 161 27.79 9.25 1.19
N SER A 162 26.59 9.30 0.66
CA SER A 162 25.59 10.29 1.02
C SER A 162 24.15 9.74 0.94
N ARG A 163 23.24 10.42 1.63
CA ARG A 163 21.79 10.22 1.49
C ARG A 163 21.12 11.57 1.31
N THR A 164 20.19 11.59 0.40
CA THR A 164 19.31 12.73 0.18
C THR A 164 17.92 12.37 0.66
N TYR A 165 17.43 13.13 1.62
CA TYR A 165 16.06 13.09 2.08
C TYR A 165 15.24 14.14 1.35
N SER A 166 14.07 13.78 0.85
CA SER A 166 13.12 14.70 0.24
C SER A 166 11.74 14.53 0.86
N LEU A 167 11.11 15.64 1.21
CA LEU A 167 9.68 15.67 1.48
C LEU A 167 8.95 16.11 0.22
N LEU A 168 7.95 15.32 -0.15
CA LEU A 168 7.17 15.53 -1.37
C LEU A 168 5.69 15.65 -1.00
N THR A 169 4.94 16.45 -1.74
CA THR A 169 3.48 16.51 -1.62
C THR A 169 2.82 16.06 -2.91
N ASN A 170 1.76 15.27 -2.78
CA ASN A 170 0.88 14.94 -3.87
C ASN A 170 -0.56 15.28 -3.51
N ARG A 171 -1.26 15.96 -4.42
CA ARG A 171 -2.65 16.37 -4.25
C ARG A 171 -3.57 15.39 -4.95
N PHE A 172 -4.37 14.72 -4.17
CA PHE A 172 -5.49 13.92 -4.64
C PHE A 172 -6.78 14.75 -4.75
N ALA A 173 -7.85 14.14 -5.22
CA ALA A 173 -9.12 14.85 -5.42
C ALA A 173 -9.71 15.41 -4.11
N ASP A 174 -9.53 14.69 -3.01
CA ASP A 174 -10.14 14.95 -1.69
C ASP A 174 -9.14 15.38 -0.61
N HIS A 175 -7.84 15.17 -0.82
CA HIS A 175 -6.81 15.49 0.17
C HIS A 175 -5.44 15.73 -0.45
N THR A 176 -4.51 16.21 0.37
CA THR A 176 -3.07 16.25 0.07
C THR A 176 -2.34 15.30 0.99
N SER A 177 -1.45 14.50 0.46
CA SER A 177 -0.58 13.60 1.24
C SER A 177 0.86 14.07 1.20
N LEU A 178 1.54 13.90 2.35
CA LEU A 178 2.97 14.08 2.50
C LEU A 178 3.68 12.75 2.28
N TYR A 179 4.79 12.80 1.57
CA TYR A 179 5.65 11.64 1.31
C TYR A 179 7.07 11.94 1.73
N VAL A 180 7.79 10.91 2.08
CA VAL A 180 9.25 10.93 2.18
C VAL A 180 9.84 10.09 1.07
N ARG A 181 10.94 10.59 0.48
CA ARG A 181 11.82 9.84 -0.43
C ARG A 181 13.22 9.89 0.12
N VAL A 182 13.89 8.75 0.09
CA VAL A 182 15.30 8.61 0.46
C VAL A 182 16.06 8.04 -0.73
N GLU A 183 17.06 8.77 -1.18
CA GLU A 183 17.81 8.45 -2.40
C GLU A 183 19.31 8.70 -2.24
N ASP A 184 20.09 8.06 -3.08
CA ASP A 184 21.49 8.37 -3.33
C ASP A 184 21.59 8.99 -4.73
N GLU A 185 21.77 10.31 -4.78
CA GLU A 185 21.82 11.04 -6.06
C GLU A 185 23.08 10.70 -6.86
N HIS A 186 24.19 10.39 -6.19
CA HIS A 186 25.43 10.02 -6.88
C HIS A 186 25.30 8.67 -7.59
N ARG A 187 24.55 7.74 -7.01
CA ARG A 187 24.29 6.42 -7.59
C ARG A 187 22.99 6.36 -8.39
N ASN A 188 22.23 7.46 -8.44
CA ASN A 188 20.91 7.52 -9.06
C ASN A 188 19.97 6.40 -8.56
N THR A 189 20.01 6.13 -7.26
CA THR A 189 19.26 5.04 -6.62
C THR A 189 18.26 5.60 -5.63
N VAL A 190 16.99 5.28 -5.81
CA VAL A 190 15.92 5.57 -4.83
C VAL A 190 15.76 4.35 -3.93
N TYR A 191 16.03 4.50 -2.64
CA TYR A 191 15.91 3.42 -1.65
C TYR A 191 14.47 3.21 -1.23
N THR A 192 13.73 4.30 -1.05
CA THR A 192 12.33 4.23 -0.65
C THR A 192 11.57 5.50 -0.98
N THR A 193 10.29 5.35 -1.20
CA THR A 193 9.30 6.43 -1.25
C THR A 193 8.02 5.91 -0.61
N TYR A 194 7.50 6.60 0.40
CA TYR A 194 6.21 6.21 1.02
C TYR A 194 5.50 7.41 1.64
N SER A 195 4.19 7.25 1.84
CA SER A 195 3.34 8.27 2.42
C SER A 195 3.54 8.36 3.94
N LEU A 196 3.66 9.60 4.44
CA LEU A 196 3.60 9.95 5.87
C LEU A 196 2.17 10.30 6.32
N GLY A 197 1.20 10.23 5.40
CA GLY A 197 -0.20 10.51 5.67
C GLY A 197 -0.69 11.84 5.11
N HIS A 198 -1.89 12.22 5.52
CA HIS A 198 -2.51 13.49 5.11
C HIS A 198 -1.76 14.67 5.70
N VAL A 199 -1.71 15.76 4.94
CA VAL A 199 -1.19 17.04 5.40
C VAL A 199 -2.24 18.13 5.19
N ILE A 200 -2.44 18.95 6.21
CA ILE A 200 -3.32 20.11 6.13
C ILE A 200 -2.49 21.32 5.67
N ALA A 201 -2.94 21.95 4.58
CA ALA A 201 -2.15 22.94 3.83
C ALA A 201 -1.92 24.30 4.53
N PHE A 202 -2.50 24.54 5.71
CA PHE A 202 -2.30 25.80 6.42
C PHE A 202 -1.03 25.87 7.27
N ASP A 203 -0.32 24.74 7.40
CA ASP A 203 0.94 24.67 8.11
C ASP A 203 1.95 23.85 7.32
N GLU A 204 3.15 24.39 7.15
CA GLU A 204 4.20 23.70 6.41
C GLU A 204 4.76 22.53 7.24
N PRO A 205 5.02 21.38 6.63
CA PRO A 205 5.73 20.29 7.31
C PRO A 205 7.11 20.74 7.78
N HIS A 206 7.42 20.45 9.03
CA HIS A 206 8.74 20.70 9.62
C HIS A 206 9.60 19.45 9.44
N ALA A 207 10.85 19.67 9.03
CA ALA A 207 11.84 18.61 8.82
C ALA A 207 13.16 19.02 9.46
N GLU A 208 13.73 18.14 10.28
CA GLU A 208 15.06 18.32 10.87
C GLU A 208 15.86 17.03 10.83
N ILE A 209 17.17 17.13 10.63
CA ILE A 209 18.09 16.01 10.70
C ILE A 209 18.87 16.09 12.00
N ASP A 210 18.88 14.99 12.77
CA ASP A 210 19.62 14.90 14.02
C ASP A 210 21.11 14.60 13.80
N ARG A 211 21.87 14.50 14.88
CA ARG A 211 23.32 14.19 14.82
C ARG A 211 23.64 12.79 14.29
N GLU A 212 22.67 11.88 14.33
CA GLU A 212 22.79 10.50 13.82
C GLU A 212 22.33 10.38 12.36
N ASN A 213 22.11 11.54 11.71
CA ASN A 213 21.59 11.62 10.35
C ASN A 213 20.19 11.01 10.15
N LYS A 214 19.38 10.91 11.20
CA LYS A 214 17.98 10.54 11.09
C LYS A 214 17.13 11.77 10.75
N LEU A 215 16.20 11.60 9.83
CA LEU A 215 15.23 12.64 9.49
C LEU A 215 14.03 12.57 10.44
N HIS A 216 13.75 13.70 11.09
CA HIS A 216 12.55 13.94 11.87
C HIS A 216 11.56 14.75 11.06
N VAL A 217 10.33 14.30 10.94
CA VAL A 217 9.25 14.99 10.20
C VAL A 217 8.05 15.19 11.12
N LEU A 218 7.60 16.42 11.24
CA LEU A 218 6.41 16.80 12.01
C LEU A 218 5.47 17.60 11.11
N HIS A 219 4.24 17.16 10.94
CA HIS A 219 3.24 17.86 10.13
C HIS A 219 1.84 17.77 10.72
N CYS A 220 1.01 18.77 10.47
CA CYS A 220 -0.38 18.76 10.85
C CYS A 220 -1.17 17.80 9.97
N SER A 221 -1.68 16.71 10.53
CA SER A 221 -2.42 15.64 9.81
C SER A 221 -3.94 15.77 9.95
N ALA A 222 -4.41 16.40 11.02
CA ALA A 222 -5.81 16.72 11.27
C ALA A 222 -5.91 17.94 12.20
N PRO A 223 -7.07 18.59 12.36
CA PRO A 223 -7.22 19.68 13.29
C PRO A 223 -6.73 19.32 14.70
N ARG A 224 -5.72 20.05 15.20
CA ARG A 224 -5.07 19.81 16.49
C ARG A 224 -4.37 18.44 16.65
N ALA A 225 -4.13 17.73 15.55
CA ALA A 225 -3.40 16.45 15.52
C ALA A 225 -2.22 16.53 14.56
N TRP A 226 -1.07 16.15 15.03
CA TRP A 226 0.19 16.20 14.33
C TRP A 226 0.76 14.80 14.17
N SER A 227 1.25 14.49 12.99
CA SER A 227 1.99 13.27 12.72
C SER A 227 3.48 13.55 12.92
N TYR A 228 4.13 12.72 13.72
CA TYR A 228 5.57 12.76 13.93
C TYR A 228 6.20 11.44 13.50
N ALA A 229 7.16 11.51 12.60
CA ALA A 229 7.87 10.37 12.06
C ALA A 229 9.39 10.55 12.19
N ILE A 230 10.11 9.45 12.43
CA ILE A 230 11.58 9.39 12.42
C ILE A 230 11.99 8.38 11.35
N ILE A 231 12.83 8.83 10.41
CA ILE A 231 13.27 8.04 9.26
C ILE A 231 14.80 7.85 9.33
N GLY A 232 15.24 6.62 9.17
CA GLY A 232 16.66 6.26 9.18
C GLY A 232 17.34 6.44 7.83
N LEU A 233 18.67 6.25 7.80
CA LEU A 233 19.53 6.44 6.61
C LEU A 233 19.13 5.59 5.40
N ASN A 234 18.57 4.39 5.61
CA ASN A 234 18.08 3.55 4.52
C ASN A 234 16.58 3.75 4.23
N GLY A 235 16.01 4.84 4.76
CA GLY A 235 14.61 5.16 4.56
C GLY A 235 13.62 4.34 5.38
N GLN A 236 14.10 3.49 6.32
CA GLN A 236 13.21 2.76 7.22
C GLN A 236 12.49 3.72 8.17
N LEU A 237 11.20 3.51 8.37
CA LEU A 237 10.40 4.21 9.37
C LEU A 237 10.75 3.66 10.76
N LEU A 238 11.51 4.44 11.53
CA LEU A 238 11.98 4.03 12.87
C LEU A 238 10.92 4.26 13.94
N SER A 239 10.14 5.34 13.80
CA SER A 239 9.06 5.68 14.72
C SER A 239 7.99 6.47 14.00
N HIS A 240 6.74 6.25 14.40
CA HIS A 240 5.59 7.04 13.94
C HIS A 240 4.60 7.20 15.10
N SER A 241 4.21 8.43 15.39
CA SER A 241 3.27 8.73 16.47
C SER A 241 2.40 9.93 16.13
N THR A 242 1.22 9.97 16.75
CA THR A 242 0.35 11.16 16.75
C THR A 242 0.62 11.99 17.99
N VAL A 243 0.81 13.30 17.79
CA VAL A 243 0.94 14.29 18.86
C VAL A 243 -0.28 15.20 18.84
N LEU A 244 -1.02 15.24 19.93
CA LEU A 244 -2.19 16.08 20.08
C LEU A 244 -1.78 17.47 20.61
N GLU A 245 -2.22 18.51 19.93
CA GLU A 245 -2.01 19.89 20.35
C GLU A 245 -2.78 20.17 21.64
N THR A 246 -2.11 20.77 22.62
CA THR A 246 -2.69 21.14 23.91
C THR A 246 -2.76 22.66 24.05
N LYS A 247 -1.96 23.23 24.96
CA LYS A 247 -1.84 24.67 25.15
C LYS A 247 -0.89 25.33 24.14
N SER A 248 0.06 24.55 23.66
CA SER A 248 1.04 24.99 22.67
C SER A 248 1.03 24.03 21.48
N ARG A 249 1.34 24.59 20.32
CA ARG A 249 1.48 23.84 19.08
C ARG A 249 2.75 22.98 19.11
N PRO A 250 2.71 21.70 18.68
CA PRO A 250 3.90 20.87 18.56
C PRO A 250 4.92 21.51 17.62
N HIS A 251 6.19 21.50 18.04
CA HIS A 251 7.32 21.99 17.24
C HIS A 251 8.60 21.27 17.64
N PHE A 252 9.63 21.36 16.81
CA PHE A 252 10.93 20.80 17.13
C PHE A 252 11.71 21.69 18.09
N MET A 253 12.43 21.02 18.97
CA MET A 253 13.48 21.61 19.79
C MET A 253 14.74 20.76 19.69
N ARG A 254 15.87 21.43 19.41
CA ARG A 254 17.18 20.77 19.39
C ARG A 254 17.91 21.06 20.68
N ASN A 255 18.39 20.01 21.33
CA ASN A 255 19.20 20.16 22.54
C ASN A 255 20.70 20.45 22.20
N ALA A 256 21.50 20.75 23.22
CA ALA A 256 22.93 21.03 23.04
C ALA A 256 23.72 19.85 22.45
N ASN A 257 23.20 18.63 22.60
CA ASN A 257 23.80 17.41 22.04
C ASN A 257 23.40 17.14 20.58
N GLY A 258 22.60 18.01 19.96
CA GLY A 258 22.11 17.85 18.58
C GLY A 258 20.95 16.87 18.42
N GLU A 259 20.36 16.39 19.52
CA GLU A 259 19.15 15.56 19.47
C GLU A 259 17.92 16.42 19.19
N VAL A 260 17.01 15.92 18.35
CA VAL A 260 15.75 16.56 17.97
C VAL A 260 14.61 15.92 18.77
N ALA A 261 13.82 16.75 19.42
CA ALA A 261 12.63 16.31 20.16
C ALA A 261 11.42 17.16 19.80
N VAL A 262 10.23 16.59 19.87
CA VAL A 262 8.97 17.33 19.74
C VAL A 262 8.58 17.87 21.10
N VAL A 263 8.35 19.16 21.19
CA VAL A 263 7.83 19.86 22.36
C VAL A 263 6.49 20.53 22.02
N GLY A 264 5.67 20.75 23.03
CA GLY A 264 4.30 21.24 22.83
C GLY A 264 3.35 20.12 22.36
N GLY A 265 2.30 19.89 23.14
CA GLY A 265 1.39 18.77 22.90
C GLY A 265 1.71 17.52 23.72
N VAL A 266 0.92 16.48 23.53
CA VAL A 266 1.06 15.16 24.18
C VAL A 266 0.88 14.06 23.14
N THR A 267 1.61 12.96 23.28
CA THR A 267 1.38 11.82 22.41
C THR A 267 0.00 11.22 22.66
N GLU A 268 -0.64 10.71 21.63
CA GLU A 268 -1.98 10.11 21.74
C GLU A 268 -2.00 8.96 22.75
N SER A 269 -0.96 8.16 22.80
CA SER A 269 -0.79 7.09 23.80
C SER A 269 -0.75 7.61 25.23
N ALA A 270 -0.02 8.71 25.47
CA ALA A 270 0.05 9.35 26.79
C ALA A 270 -1.29 10.01 27.17
N ALA A 271 -1.97 10.65 26.20
CA ALA A 271 -3.31 11.20 26.40
C ALA A 271 -4.33 10.11 26.75
N ALA A 272 -4.34 9.00 26.03
CA ALA A 272 -5.22 7.86 26.32
C ALA A 272 -4.93 7.21 27.68
N GLN A 273 -3.66 7.18 28.09
CA GLN A 273 -3.27 6.69 29.41
C GLN A 273 -3.70 7.66 30.53
N ALA A 274 -3.58 8.97 30.32
CA ALA A 274 -4.04 9.97 31.27
C ALA A 274 -5.55 9.90 31.48
N VAL A 275 -6.34 9.72 30.41
CA VAL A 275 -7.79 9.52 30.48
C VAL A 275 -8.14 8.26 31.26
N ARG A 276 -7.45 7.13 30.99
CA ARG A 276 -7.66 5.87 31.74
C ARG A 276 -7.34 6.01 33.22
N ASN A 277 -6.30 6.77 33.55
CA ASN A 277 -5.93 7.02 34.95
C ASN A 277 -6.85 8.01 35.65
N ALA A 278 -7.50 8.91 34.90
CA ALA A 278 -8.44 9.89 35.43
C ALA A 278 -9.87 9.32 35.66
N VAL A 279 -10.20 8.17 35.04
CA VAL A 279 -11.46 7.48 35.29
C VAL A 279 -11.40 6.89 36.72
N PRO A 280 -12.27 7.34 37.67
CA PRO A 280 -12.31 6.77 39.01
C PRO A 280 -12.56 5.26 38.89
N LYS A 281 -11.75 4.44 39.56
CA LYS A 281 -12.03 3.00 39.71
C LYS A 281 -13.38 2.88 40.39
N LEU A 282 -14.42 2.53 39.66
CA LEU A 282 -15.74 2.16 40.22
C LEU A 282 -15.64 0.82 40.98
N SER A 283 -14.85 0.80 42.03
CA SER A 283 -14.81 -0.35 42.95
C SER A 283 -14.49 0.09 44.36
N THR A 284 -15.46 0.61 45.02
CA THR A 284 -15.71 0.33 46.41
C THR A 284 -17.22 0.44 46.62
N ARG A 285 -17.91 -0.67 46.39
CA ARG A 285 -19.25 -0.87 46.96
C ARG A 285 -19.04 -0.75 48.48
N PRO A 286 -19.76 0.14 49.20
CA PRO A 286 -19.70 0.15 50.64
C PRO A 286 -20.10 -1.26 51.12
N SER A 287 -19.27 -1.91 51.88
CA SER A 287 -19.64 -3.16 52.55
C SER A 287 -20.84 -2.87 53.43
N GLU A 288 -21.95 -3.50 53.11
CA GLU A 288 -23.15 -3.52 53.98
C GLU A 288 -22.69 -4.05 55.37
N LYS A 289 -22.81 -3.18 56.42
CA LYS A 289 -22.61 -3.63 57.79
C LYS A 289 -23.72 -4.63 58.10
N PRO A 290 -23.40 -5.80 58.69
CA PRO A 290 -24.43 -6.72 59.18
C PRO A 290 -25.23 -6.00 60.24
N ARG A 291 -26.58 -6.01 60.12
CA ARG A 291 -27.48 -5.66 61.19
C ARG A 291 -27.31 -6.70 62.31
N GLY A 292 -26.73 -6.28 63.44
CA GLY A 292 -26.82 -7.06 64.67
C GLY A 292 -28.23 -7.03 65.22
N ASP A 293 -28.67 -8.21 65.66
CA ASP A 293 -29.89 -8.41 66.42
C ASP A 293 -29.82 -7.73 67.78
#